data_6bd26939af6d64646045baa0fb810b43
#
_entry.id   6bd26939af6d64646045baa0fb810b43
#
_cell.length_a   1.000
_cell.length_b   1.000
_cell.length_c   1.000
_cell.angle_alpha   90.00
_cell.angle_beta   90.00
_cell.angle_gamma   90.00
#
_symmetry.space_group_name_H-M   'P 1'
#
loop_
_entity.id
_entity.type
_entity.pdbx_description
1 polymer ?
#
loop_
_entity_poly.entity_id
_entity_poly.type
_entity_poly.pdbx_seq_one_letter_code
_entity_poly.pdbx_strand_id
1 'polypeptide(L)'
;TVPVLDLRIKGSSNIIGDRSFSKNPKTVSKIGDYCIQYFLENKIGTVIKHIPGHGQAKVDSHYFTPIVNKSLNYLIKNDFKCFKNKKTLFAMTAHVIFNKIDQKNTVTHSSKMIKIIRDRIGFKNLIISDDISMKSLKGNVKENTIRTFNSGCNLVLHCNANYKEMEIIGKNSPLVSKFTVSYTHLRAHETLPY
;
A
#
# COMPACT_ATOMS: atom_id res chain seq x y z
N THR A 1 -4.78 -10.29 2.31
CA THR A 1 -4.31 -9.08 3.03
C THR A 1 -5.50 -8.22 3.45
N VAL A 2 -5.55 -7.83 4.73
CA VAL A 2 -6.63 -7.06 5.37
C VAL A 2 -6.06 -6.14 6.44
N PRO A 3 -6.81 -5.07 6.81
CA PRO A 3 -8.06 -4.58 6.25
C PRO A 3 -7.88 -3.67 5.03
N VAL A 4 -8.94 -3.52 4.22
CA VAL A 4 -9.02 -2.51 3.15
C VAL A 4 -9.50 -1.20 3.76
N LEU A 5 -8.66 -0.16 3.69
CA LEU A 5 -8.96 1.17 4.26
C LEU A 5 -9.31 2.22 3.19
N ASP A 6 -9.54 1.78 1.97
CA ASP A 6 -9.96 2.66 0.88
C ASP A 6 -11.41 3.13 1.08
N LEU A 7 -11.67 4.39 0.71
CA LEU A 7 -13.02 4.97 0.77
C LEU A 7 -13.90 4.45 -0.37
N ARG A 8 -15.20 4.28 -0.08
CA ARG A 8 -16.22 4.07 -1.12
C ARG A 8 -16.66 5.42 -1.69
N ILE A 9 -16.18 5.76 -2.87
CA ILE A 9 -16.48 7.04 -3.52
C ILE A 9 -17.48 6.81 -4.67
N LYS A 10 -18.55 7.60 -4.69
CA LYS A 10 -19.54 7.53 -5.80
C LYS A 10 -18.87 7.90 -7.12
N GLY A 11 -19.05 7.08 -8.15
CA GLY A 11 -18.46 7.28 -9.48
C GLY A 11 -16.99 6.88 -9.60
N SER A 12 -16.40 6.26 -8.56
CA SER A 12 -15.12 5.56 -8.68
C SER A 12 -15.29 4.17 -9.30
N SER A 13 -14.16 3.56 -9.69
CA SER A 13 -14.13 2.17 -10.15
C SER A 13 -14.69 1.23 -9.07
N ASN A 14 -15.41 0.19 -9.51
CA ASN A 14 -15.97 -0.80 -8.60
C ASN A 14 -14.92 -1.79 -8.06
N ILE A 15 -13.63 -1.60 -8.38
CA ILE A 15 -12.55 -2.48 -7.91
C ILE A 15 -12.46 -2.53 -6.38
N ILE A 16 -12.68 -1.41 -5.71
CA ILE A 16 -12.77 -1.41 -4.23
C ILE A 16 -14.17 -1.87 -3.82
N GLY A 17 -15.20 -1.29 -4.40
CA GLY A 17 -16.59 -1.71 -4.25
C GLY A 17 -17.00 -2.01 -2.81
N ASP A 18 -17.56 -3.19 -2.60
CA ASP A 18 -18.06 -3.66 -1.29
C ASP A 18 -16.95 -4.05 -0.32
N ARG A 19 -15.67 -4.04 -0.72
CA ARG A 19 -14.54 -4.20 0.19
C ARG A 19 -14.33 -2.97 1.08
N SER A 20 -14.86 -1.80 0.70
CA SER A 20 -14.77 -0.58 1.50
C SER A 20 -15.82 -0.58 2.61
N PHE A 21 -15.40 -0.24 3.82
CA PHE A 21 -16.29 -0.12 4.97
C PHE A 21 -17.26 1.05 4.88
N SER A 22 -16.87 2.19 4.25
CA SER A 22 -17.69 3.39 4.20
C SER A 22 -17.13 4.44 3.24
N LYS A 23 -17.97 5.44 2.90
CA LYS A 23 -17.55 6.72 2.30
C LYS A 23 -16.97 7.72 3.31
N ASN A 24 -17.17 7.51 4.60
CA ASN A 24 -16.72 8.42 5.66
C ASN A 24 -15.34 8.00 6.19
N PRO A 25 -14.31 8.89 6.09
CA PRO A 25 -12.96 8.58 6.53
C PRO A 25 -12.84 8.22 8.02
N LYS A 26 -13.64 8.85 8.89
CA LYS A 26 -13.64 8.55 10.32
C LYS A 26 -14.16 7.13 10.59
N THR A 27 -15.25 6.75 9.90
CA THR A 27 -15.83 5.40 10.00
C THR A 27 -14.85 4.34 9.52
N VAL A 28 -14.25 4.54 8.33
CA VAL A 28 -13.25 3.60 7.78
C VAL A 28 -12.06 3.48 8.72
N SER A 29 -11.55 4.60 9.24
CA SER A 29 -10.44 4.60 10.19
C SER A 29 -10.78 3.79 11.45
N LYS A 30 -11.95 4.03 12.06
CA LYS A 30 -12.38 3.36 13.29
C LYS A 30 -12.59 1.85 13.10
N ILE A 31 -13.28 1.45 12.03
CA ILE A 31 -13.50 0.02 11.73
C ILE A 31 -12.14 -0.65 11.42
N GLY A 32 -11.26 0.04 10.68
CA GLY A 32 -9.92 -0.45 10.42
C GLY A 32 -9.11 -0.70 11.70
N ASP A 33 -9.21 0.18 12.70
CA ASP A 33 -8.54 -0.01 14.00
C ASP A 33 -9.09 -1.25 14.73
N TYR A 34 -10.41 -1.45 14.75
CA TYR A 34 -11.01 -2.66 15.33
C TYR A 34 -10.57 -3.94 14.60
N CYS A 35 -10.55 -3.92 13.27
CA CYS A 35 -10.05 -5.08 12.51
C CYS A 35 -8.60 -5.39 12.84
N ILE A 36 -7.72 -4.37 12.85
CA ILE A 36 -6.31 -4.54 13.16
C ILE A 36 -6.15 -5.12 14.57
N GLN A 37 -6.83 -4.53 15.55
CA GLN A 37 -6.77 -4.99 16.92
C GLN A 37 -7.23 -6.46 17.06
N TYR A 38 -8.38 -6.80 16.48
CA TYR A 38 -8.91 -8.16 16.54
C TYR A 38 -7.97 -9.20 15.94
N PHE A 39 -7.37 -8.92 14.79
CA PHE A 39 -6.38 -9.81 14.18
C PHE A 39 -5.12 -9.94 15.05
N LEU A 40 -4.63 -8.83 15.61
CA LEU A 40 -3.44 -8.85 16.47
C LEU A 40 -3.68 -9.63 17.77
N GLU A 41 -4.83 -9.48 18.41
CA GLU A 41 -5.23 -10.26 19.59
C GLU A 41 -5.25 -11.77 19.31
N ASN A 42 -5.58 -12.13 18.06
CA ASN A 42 -5.52 -13.53 17.59
C ASN A 42 -4.17 -13.92 16.95
N LYS A 43 -3.09 -13.14 17.21
CA LYS A 43 -1.72 -13.39 16.72
C LYS A 43 -1.59 -13.42 15.19
N ILE A 44 -2.46 -12.70 14.48
CA ILE A 44 -2.46 -12.58 13.02
C ILE A 44 -1.97 -11.19 12.62
N GLY A 45 -0.85 -11.13 11.89
CA GLY A 45 -0.35 -9.87 11.32
C GLY A 45 -1.28 -9.32 10.26
N THR A 46 -1.43 -7.98 10.23
CA THR A 46 -2.28 -7.29 9.27
C THR A 46 -1.48 -6.51 8.23
N VAL A 47 -2.06 -6.39 7.04
CA VAL A 47 -1.55 -5.56 5.93
C VAL A 47 -2.65 -4.58 5.53
N ILE A 48 -2.54 -3.31 5.93
CA ILE A 48 -3.49 -2.29 5.50
C ILE A 48 -3.29 -1.94 4.03
N LYS A 49 -4.40 -1.71 3.31
CA LYS A 49 -4.34 -1.43 1.88
C LYS A 49 -5.49 -0.55 1.38
N HIS A 50 -5.24 0.16 0.31
CA HIS A 50 -4.02 0.38 -0.48
C HIS A 50 -3.48 1.78 -0.18
N ILE A 51 -2.44 1.86 0.65
CA ILE A 51 -1.91 3.16 1.13
C ILE A 51 -1.37 3.99 -0.05
N PRO A 52 -1.67 5.29 -0.10
CA PRO A 52 -2.40 6.14 0.84
C PRO A 52 -3.90 6.26 0.55
N GLY A 53 -4.47 5.46 -0.34
CA GLY A 53 -5.89 5.37 -0.67
C GLY A 53 -6.13 5.17 -2.17
N HIS A 54 -6.98 4.20 -2.51
CA HIS A 54 -7.36 3.85 -3.89
C HIS A 54 -8.79 4.32 -4.24
N GLY A 55 -9.54 4.81 -3.26
CA GLY A 55 -10.98 5.08 -3.39
C GLY A 55 -11.37 6.11 -4.45
N GLN A 56 -10.47 7.03 -4.84
CA GLN A 56 -10.72 8.04 -5.88
C GLN A 56 -10.45 7.53 -7.32
N ALA A 57 -9.92 6.31 -7.47
CA ALA A 57 -9.58 5.75 -8.78
C ALA A 57 -10.84 5.47 -9.62
N LYS A 58 -10.86 5.96 -10.87
CA LYS A 58 -12.00 5.78 -11.77
C LYS A 58 -11.88 4.55 -12.67
N VAL A 59 -10.70 3.94 -12.75
CA VAL A 59 -10.41 2.74 -13.54
C VAL A 59 -9.79 1.66 -12.68
N ASP A 60 -9.87 0.42 -13.16
CA ASP A 60 -9.30 -0.73 -12.49
C ASP A 60 -7.78 -0.79 -12.67
N SER A 61 -7.05 -0.83 -11.56
CA SER A 61 -5.58 -0.89 -11.55
C SER A 61 -5.01 -2.23 -12.04
N HIS A 62 -5.81 -3.27 -12.18
CA HIS A 62 -5.38 -4.51 -12.82
C HIS A 62 -5.14 -4.33 -14.32
N TYR A 63 -5.85 -3.43 -14.97
CA TYR A 63 -5.80 -3.23 -16.42
C TYR A 63 -5.23 -1.89 -16.85
N PHE A 64 -5.44 -0.84 -16.07
CA PHE A 64 -5.07 0.54 -16.40
C PHE A 64 -4.37 1.21 -15.23
N THR A 65 -3.60 2.26 -15.50
CA THR A 65 -3.03 3.10 -14.44
C THR A 65 -4.03 4.17 -14.02
N PRO A 66 -4.64 4.07 -12.81
CA PRO A 66 -5.57 5.09 -12.36
C PRO A 66 -4.88 6.42 -12.08
N ILE A 67 -5.54 7.53 -12.43
CA ILE A 67 -5.06 8.89 -12.18
C ILE A 67 -6.06 9.64 -11.30
N VAL A 68 -5.58 10.18 -10.18
CA VAL A 68 -6.37 10.96 -9.22
C VAL A 68 -5.95 12.41 -9.24
N ASN A 69 -6.89 13.31 -9.61
CA ASN A 69 -6.66 14.76 -9.75
C ASN A 69 -7.12 15.57 -8.52
N LYS A 70 -6.88 15.07 -7.30
CA LYS A 70 -7.21 15.77 -6.06
C LYS A 70 -5.97 16.47 -5.48
N SER A 71 -6.19 17.60 -4.81
CA SER A 71 -5.10 18.31 -4.10
C SER A 71 -4.61 17.50 -2.88
N LEU A 72 -3.35 17.71 -2.49
CA LEU A 72 -2.79 17.08 -1.29
C LEU A 72 -3.62 17.38 -0.04
N ASN A 73 -4.09 18.62 0.12
CA ASN A 73 -4.91 19.02 1.27
C ASN A 73 -6.25 18.26 1.32
N TYR A 74 -6.88 18.05 0.17
CA TYR A 74 -8.09 17.22 0.09
C TYR A 74 -7.80 15.78 0.49
N LEU A 75 -6.74 15.18 -0.06
CA LEU A 75 -6.35 13.79 0.20
C LEU A 75 -6.00 13.55 1.67
N ILE A 76 -5.28 14.47 2.31
CA ILE A 76 -4.94 14.39 3.75
C ILE A 76 -6.22 14.39 4.63
N LYS A 77 -7.23 15.19 4.25
CA LYS A 77 -8.49 15.27 5.01
C LYS A 77 -9.43 14.08 4.76
N ASN A 78 -9.25 13.35 3.66
CA ASN A 78 -10.12 12.26 3.23
C ASN A 78 -9.39 10.93 3.16
N ASP A 79 -8.87 10.56 1.97
CA ASP A 79 -8.32 9.24 1.70
C ASP A 79 -7.15 8.88 2.63
N PHE A 80 -6.18 9.77 2.78
CA PHE A 80 -4.97 9.53 3.61
C PHE A 80 -5.29 9.42 5.10
N LYS A 81 -6.38 10.07 5.54
CA LYS A 81 -6.84 10.01 6.93
C LYS A 81 -7.15 8.60 7.40
N CYS A 82 -7.63 7.75 6.49
CA CYS A 82 -7.97 6.36 6.82
C CYS A 82 -6.75 5.54 7.27
N PHE A 83 -5.55 5.94 6.81
CA PHE A 83 -4.28 5.23 7.06
C PHE A 83 -3.46 5.83 8.21
N LYS A 84 -3.88 6.97 8.75
CA LYS A 84 -3.13 7.67 9.79
C LYS A 84 -3.15 6.91 11.12
N ASN A 85 -1.98 6.83 11.79
CA ASN A 85 -1.81 6.25 13.14
C ASN A 85 -2.23 4.77 13.24
N LYS A 86 -2.11 3.97 12.18
CA LYS A 86 -2.46 2.55 12.21
C LYS A 86 -1.36 1.70 12.86
N LYS A 87 -1.73 0.89 13.84
CA LYS A 87 -0.85 -0.04 14.56
C LYS A 87 -0.78 -1.38 13.83
N THR A 88 -0.09 -1.42 12.68
CA THR A 88 0.08 -2.62 11.86
C THR A 88 1.50 -2.73 11.35
N LEU A 89 1.96 -3.96 11.06
CA LEU A 89 3.33 -4.21 10.58
C LEU A 89 3.52 -3.78 9.14
N PHE A 90 2.50 -3.97 8.30
CA PHE A 90 2.62 -3.79 6.86
C PHE A 90 1.57 -2.83 6.32
N ALA A 91 1.98 -2.04 5.31
CA ALA A 91 1.08 -1.29 4.46
C ALA A 91 1.39 -1.58 2.99
N MET A 92 0.38 -1.96 2.22
CA MET A 92 0.49 -2.23 0.79
C MET A 92 0.18 -0.96 0.00
N THR A 93 1.06 -0.60 -0.95
CA THR A 93 0.93 0.62 -1.76
C THR A 93 -0.18 0.49 -2.81
N ALA A 94 -0.80 1.62 -3.17
CA ALA A 94 -1.71 1.71 -4.30
C ALA A 94 -0.96 1.89 -5.62
N HIS A 95 -1.36 1.18 -6.70
CA HIS A 95 -0.87 1.46 -8.05
C HIS A 95 -1.65 2.60 -8.72
N VAL A 96 -1.62 3.77 -8.08
CA VAL A 96 -2.37 4.98 -8.47
C VAL A 96 -1.41 6.15 -8.64
N ILE A 97 -1.63 6.97 -9.65
CA ILE A 97 -0.95 8.26 -9.85
C ILE A 97 -1.76 9.37 -9.19
N PHE A 98 -1.16 10.07 -8.22
CA PHE A 98 -1.73 11.30 -7.66
C PHE A 98 -1.17 12.51 -8.41
N ASN A 99 -1.85 12.90 -9.50
CA ASN A 99 -1.35 13.84 -10.52
C ASN A 99 -0.94 15.22 -9.97
N LYS A 100 -1.53 15.69 -8.88
CA LYS A 100 -1.16 16.96 -8.23
C LYS A 100 0.07 16.85 -7.33
N ILE A 101 0.65 15.64 -7.18
CA ILE A 101 1.82 15.37 -6.33
C ILE A 101 2.98 14.80 -7.18
N ASP A 102 2.72 13.75 -7.91
CA ASP A 102 3.64 13.14 -8.87
C ASP A 102 2.87 12.76 -10.13
N GLN A 103 3.18 13.41 -11.25
CA GLN A 103 2.43 13.22 -12.51
C GLN A 103 2.83 11.96 -13.27
N LYS A 104 4.00 11.41 -12.96
CA LYS A 104 4.63 10.35 -13.77
C LYS A 104 4.56 8.97 -13.12
N ASN A 105 4.60 8.93 -11.79
CA ASN A 105 4.79 7.69 -11.06
C ASN A 105 3.56 7.32 -10.24
N THR A 106 3.21 6.03 -10.25
CA THR A 106 2.30 5.47 -9.25
C THR A 106 2.90 5.60 -7.85
N VAL A 107 2.10 5.50 -6.81
CA VAL A 107 2.61 5.52 -5.42
C VAL A 107 3.76 4.55 -5.24
N THR A 108 3.64 3.34 -5.75
CA THR A 108 4.65 2.28 -5.66
C THR A 108 6.02 2.69 -6.23
N HIS A 109 6.05 3.54 -7.25
CA HIS A 109 7.28 3.99 -7.91
C HIS A 109 7.65 5.45 -7.60
N SER A 110 6.94 6.10 -6.66
CA SER A 110 7.12 7.52 -6.35
C SER A 110 7.79 7.73 -4.99
N SER A 111 9.05 8.11 -4.97
CA SER A 111 9.75 8.50 -3.73
C SER A 111 9.05 9.68 -3.03
N LYS A 112 8.43 10.61 -3.80
CA LYS A 112 7.63 11.70 -3.24
C LYS A 112 6.42 11.18 -2.45
N MET A 113 5.71 10.19 -3.01
CA MET A 113 4.55 9.61 -2.34
C MET A 113 4.96 8.78 -1.13
N ILE A 114 6.03 7.98 -1.24
CA ILE A 114 6.56 7.24 -0.09
C ILE A 114 6.97 8.19 1.03
N LYS A 115 7.63 9.32 0.71
CA LYS A 115 7.94 10.37 1.70
C LYS A 115 6.67 10.93 2.37
N ILE A 116 5.60 11.20 1.63
CA ILE A 116 4.32 11.64 2.20
C ILE A 116 3.73 10.57 3.12
N ILE A 117 3.79 9.30 2.75
CA ILE A 117 3.33 8.19 3.60
C ILE A 117 4.12 8.18 4.92
N ARG A 118 5.45 8.35 4.86
CA ARG A 118 6.32 8.39 6.04
C ARG A 118 6.08 9.61 6.92
N ASP A 119 5.98 10.81 6.32
CA ASP A 119 6.01 12.08 7.05
C ASP A 119 4.62 12.64 7.39
N ARG A 120 3.64 12.51 6.47
CA ARG A 120 2.32 13.14 6.63
C ARG A 120 1.25 12.16 7.14
N ILE A 121 1.30 10.91 6.73
CA ILE A 121 0.46 9.85 7.27
C ILE A 121 1.08 9.27 8.55
N GLY A 122 2.41 9.29 8.65
CA GLY A 122 3.16 8.85 9.81
C GLY A 122 3.37 7.33 9.87
N PHE A 123 3.20 6.62 8.75
CA PHE A 123 3.44 5.18 8.72
C PHE A 123 4.94 4.86 8.69
N LYS A 124 5.46 4.31 9.79
CA LYS A 124 6.90 4.04 9.98
C LYS A 124 7.31 2.58 9.73
N ASN A 125 6.34 1.67 9.66
CA ASN A 125 6.57 0.23 9.53
C ASN A 125 6.83 -0.19 8.07
N LEU A 126 6.78 -1.47 7.76
CA LEU A 126 7.17 -2.00 6.46
C LEU A 126 6.15 -1.64 5.36
N ILE A 127 6.63 -1.04 4.29
CA ILE A 127 5.84 -0.78 3.08
C ILE A 127 6.15 -1.89 2.07
N ILE A 128 5.10 -2.57 1.63
CA ILE A 128 5.13 -3.57 0.56
C ILE A 128 4.42 -3.02 -0.68
N SER A 129 4.89 -3.35 -1.87
CA SER A 129 4.12 -3.03 -3.09
C SER A 129 2.82 -3.83 -3.14
N ASP A 130 1.83 -3.38 -3.93
CA ASP A 130 0.87 -4.30 -4.53
C ASP A 130 1.59 -5.15 -5.59
N ASP A 131 0.89 -6.10 -6.20
CA ASP A 131 1.48 -7.02 -7.18
C ASP A 131 2.15 -6.27 -8.34
N ILE A 132 3.48 -6.41 -8.45
CA ILE A 132 4.28 -5.70 -9.47
C ILE A 132 4.05 -6.21 -10.89
N SER A 133 3.32 -7.30 -11.07
CA SER A 133 2.91 -7.83 -12.38
C SER A 133 1.65 -7.16 -12.93
N MET A 134 0.96 -6.33 -12.14
CA MET A 134 -0.25 -5.63 -12.58
C MET A 134 0.04 -4.62 -13.70
N LYS A 135 -0.86 -4.54 -14.69
CA LYS A 135 -0.71 -3.67 -15.89
C LYS A 135 -0.74 -2.17 -15.59
N SER A 136 -1.12 -1.77 -14.40
CA SER A 136 -1.00 -0.38 -13.93
C SER A 136 0.46 0.09 -13.79
N LEU A 137 1.42 -0.82 -13.68
CA LEU A 137 2.84 -0.55 -13.74
C LEU A 137 3.35 -0.79 -15.17
N LYS A 138 3.91 0.24 -15.80
CA LYS A 138 4.27 0.22 -17.23
C LYS A 138 5.64 -0.42 -17.54
N GLY A 139 6.38 -0.88 -16.56
CA GLY A 139 7.68 -1.52 -16.75
C GLY A 139 7.57 -3.05 -16.87
N ASN A 140 8.62 -3.69 -17.33
CA ASN A 140 8.78 -5.13 -17.15
C ASN A 140 9.07 -5.44 -15.66
N VAL A 141 9.02 -6.71 -15.29
CA VAL A 141 9.17 -7.17 -13.89
C VAL A 141 10.50 -6.70 -13.27
N LYS A 142 11.61 -6.73 -14.04
CA LYS A 142 12.92 -6.23 -13.58
C LYS A 142 12.85 -4.74 -13.23
N GLU A 143 12.35 -3.93 -14.16
CA GLU A 143 12.22 -2.48 -13.98
C GLU A 143 11.29 -2.13 -12.81
N ASN A 144 10.16 -2.81 -12.73
CA ASN A 144 9.20 -2.61 -11.64
C ASN A 144 9.81 -2.96 -10.29
N THR A 145 10.58 -4.06 -10.19
CA THR A 145 11.31 -4.44 -8.96
C THR A 145 12.28 -3.34 -8.54
N ILE A 146 13.17 -2.92 -9.44
CA ILE A 146 14.19 -1.90 -9.15
C ILE A 146 13.54 -0.56 -8.75
N ARG A 147 12.53 -0.12 -9.50
CA ARG A 147 11.82 1.15 -9.22
C ARG A 147 11.08 1.13 -7.90
N THR A 148 10.48 -0.01 -7.53
CA THR A 148 9.78 -0.19 -6.27
C THR A 148 10.74 -0.01 -5.08
N PHE A 149 11.89 -0.66 -5.09
CA PHE A 149 12.88 -0.48 -4.02
C PHE A 149 13.47 0.93 -4.01
N ASN A 150 13.80 1.50 -5.18
CA ASN A 150 14.34 2.85 -5.28
C ASN A 150 13.34 3.94 -4.83
N SER A 151 12.05 3.68 -4.86
CA SER A 151 11.04 4.59 -4.33
C SER A 151 11.01 4.63 -2.78
N GLY A 152 11.54 3.60 -2.12
CA GLY A 152 11.57 3.45 -0.66
C GLY A 152 10.59 2.42 -0.10
N CYS A 153 10.02 1.54 -0.94
CA CYS A 153 9.34 0.33 -0.47
C CYS A 153 10.35 -0.64 0.14
N ASN A 154 9.93 -1.36 1.18
CA ASN A 154 10.78 -2.33 1.87
C ASN A 154 10.70 -3.72 1.25
N LEU A 155 9.57 -4.05 0.62
CA LEU A 155 9.28 -5.36 0.06
C LEU A 155 8.56 -5.21 -1.27
N VAL A 156 8.74 -6.20 -2.14
CA VAL A 156 8.03 -6.35 -3.42
C VAL A 156 7.11 -7.56 -3.34
N LEU A 157 5.88 -7.40 -3.83
CA LEU A 157 4.91 -8.48 -3.94
C LEU A 157 4.77 -8.92 -5.41
N HIS A 158 4.71 -10.24 -5.62
CA HIS A 158 4.46 -10.87 -6.91
C HIS A 158 3.48 -12.03 -6.72
N CYS A 159 2.37 -12.05 -7.47
CA CYS A 159 1.24 -12.94 -7.17
C CYS A 159 0.93 -13.97 -8.25
N ASN A 160 1.58 -13.94 -9.41
CA ASN A 160 1.22 -14.83 -10.54
C ASN A 160 1.95 -16.18 -10.56
N ALA A 161 2.85 -16.42 -9.60
CA ALA A 161 3.65 -17.66 -9.47
C ALA A 161 4.49 -18.02 -10.73
N ASN A 162 4.79 -17.06 -11.60
CA ASN A 162 5.67 -17.28 -12.74
C ASN A 162 7.12 -17.41 -12.26
N TYR A 163 7.68 -18.63 -12.37
CA TYR A 163 9.02 -18.92 -11.86
C TYR A 163 10.12 -18.04 -12.48
N LYS A 164 10.05 -17.77 -13.79
CA LYS A 164 11.04 -16.91 -14.48
C LYS A 164 10.99 -15.49 -13.95
N GLU A 165 9.80 -14.95 -13.71
CA GLU A 165 9.64 -13.63 -13.11
C GLU A 165 10.15 -13.60 -11.65
N MET A 166 9.87 -14.64 -10.86
CA MET A 166 10.35 -14.76 -9.49
C MET A 166 11.90 -14.77 -9.44
N GLU A 167 12.53 -15.49 -10.36
CA GLU A 167 14.01 -15.49 -10.51
C GLU A 167 14.56 -14.11 -10.87
N ILE A 168 13.91 -13.40 -11.80
CA ILE A 168 14.27 -12.01 -12.16
C ILE A 168 14.13 -11.09 -10.95
N ILE A 169 13.05 -11.18 -10.20
CA ILE A 169 12.82 -10.39 -8.99
C ILE A 169 13.92 -10.66 -7.97
N GLY A 170 14.22 -11.93 -7.68
CA GLY A 170 15.26 -12.31 -6.72
C GLY A 170 16.64 -11.74 -7.09
N LYS A 171 17.04 -11.85 -8.38
CA LYS A 171 18.30 -11.32 -8.89
C LYS A 171 18.41 -9.79 -8.85
N ASN A 172 17.29 -9.08 -8.85
CA ASN A 172 17.25 -7.61 -8.88
C ASN A 172 16.78 -6.97 -7.57
N SER A 173 16.52 -7.79 -6.54
CA SER A 173 16.21 -7.32 -5.20
C SER A 173 17.50 -6.98 -4.43
N PRO A 174 17.53 -5.88 -3.66
CA PRO A 174 18.65 -5.56 -2.80
C PRO A 174 18.74 -6.55 -1.64
N LEU A 175 19.90 -6.61 -0.97
CA LEU A 175 20.00 -7.30 0.29
C LEU A 175 19.02 -6.72 1.30
N VAL A 176 18.39 -7.59 2.09
CA VAL A 176 17.41 -7.19 3.09
C VAL A 176 18.08 -6.29 4.14
N SER A 177 17.51 -5.12 4.39
CA SER A 177 18.04 -4.19 5.39
C SER A 177 17.90 -4.73 6.81
N LYS A 178 18.82 -4.34 7.73
CA LYS A 178 18.70 -4.67 9.16
C LYS A 178 17.35 -4.28 9.76
N PHE A 179 16.80 -3.13 9.34
CA PHE A 179 15.47 -2.69 9.72
C PHE A 179 14.40 -3.69 9.29
N THR A 180 14.40 -4.13 8.03
CA THR A 180 13.40 -5.08 7.52
C THR A 180 13.52 -6.43 8.24
N VAL A 181 14.76 -6.92 8.42
CA VAL A 181 15.03 -8.19 9.15
C VAL A 181 14.55 -8.11 10.59
N SER A 182 14.95 -7.09 11.35
CA SER A 182 14.54 -6.95 12.76
C SER A 182 13.01 -6.85 12.90
N TYR A 183 12.36 -6.20 11.96
CA TYR A 183 10.92 -6.02 12.00
C TYR A 183 10.14 -7.29 11.67
N THR A 184 10.65 -8.12 10.76
CA THR A 184 10.00 -9.38 10.39
C THR A 184 10.31 -10.50 11.39
N HIS A 185 11.52 -10.58 11.93
CA HIS A 185 11.91 -11.64 12.85
C HIS A 185 11.46 -11.38 14.29
N LEU A 186 11.74 -10.21 14.85
CA LEU A 186 11.41 -9.92 16.25
C LEU A 186 9.90 -9.92 16.50
N ARG A 187 9.10 -9.42 15.56
CA ARG A 187 7.66 -9.38 15.73
C ARG A 187 6.88 -10.58 15.19
N ALA A 188 7.51 -11.45 14.40
CA ALA A 188 6.90 -12.71 13.99
C ALA A 188 7.03 -13.79 15.10
N HIS A 189 8.06 -13.68 15.95
CA HIS A 189 8.31 -14.61 17.06
C HIS A 189 7.93 -14.05 18.43
N GLU A 190 7.95 -12.74 18.60
CA GLU A 190 7.38 -12.12 19.78
C GLU A 190 5.86 -12.14 19.65
N THR A 191 5.21 -12.96 20.45
CA THR A 191 3.86 -12.65 20.92
C THR A 191 3.91 -11.20 21.36
N LEU A 192 3.27 -10.31 20.63
CA LEU A 192 3.22 -8.88 20.98
C LEU A 192 2.89 -8.80 22.47
N PRO A 193 3.71 -8.15 23.30
CA PRO A 193 3.34 -7.93 24.69
C PRO A 193 2.04 -7.11 24.66
N TYR A 194 1.07 -7.57 25.41
CA TYR A 194 -0.27 -7.04 25.60
C TYR A 194 -0.27 -5.59 26.04
#